data_73901affe1a4a3e5977a569c7cc419c6
#
_entry.id   73901affe1a4a3e5977a569c7cc419c6
#
_cell.length_a   1.000
_cell.length_b   1.000
_cell.length_c   1.000
_cell.angle_alpha   90.00
_cell.angle_beta   90.00
_cell.angle_gamma   90.00
#
_symmetry.space_group_name_H-M   'P 1'
#
loop_
_entity.id
_entity.type
_entity.pdbx_description
1 polymer ?
#
loop_
_entity_poly.entity_id
_entity_poly.type
_entity_poly.pdbx_seq_one_letter_code
_entity_poly.pdbx_strand_id
1 'polypeptide(L)'
;MIENISIETQGAFEPKTLFEILVKAASCEDSIENTSKTLNNIPSGNNIRYHLDKINNFEELEAQINQALKSRIPIGLKKGCLKIAIDLNLIPYYGKPTPEELPYIYRSQAKSGTCSFYAYATLYVMTKNKRVTLAIRGVRSFDTTVAIITYLLASLDALHVKVKKLYLDRGFFSVPVIRWLQALNIPLIMPAIKTGKKVGIKQFMKGRKSYKTTYTMTRSKDNSVTFNL
;
A
#
# COMPACT_ATOMS: atom_id res chain seq x y z
N MET A 1 13.14 -15.06 1.92
CA MET A 1 11.67 -14.83 1.80
C MET A 1 10.89 -16.11 2.08
N ILE A 2 11.22 -17.23 1.45
CA ILE A 2 10.55 -18.54 1.63
C ILE A 2 10.57 -19.00 3.09
N GLU A 3 11.64 -18.75 3.81
CA GLU A 3 11.80 -19.10 5.24
C GLU A 3 10.84 -18.36 6.19
N ASN A 4 10.22 -17.26 5.71
CA ASN A 4 9.35 -16.43 6.54
C ASN A 4 7.87 -16.52 6.13
N ILE A 5 7.54 -17.19 5.02
CA ILE A 5 6.16 -17.32 4.54
C ILE A 5 5.80 -18.80 4.56
N SER A 6 4.87 -19.16 5.44
CA SER A 6 4.36 -20.52 5.56
C SER A 6 3.18 -20.70 4.61
N ILE A 7 3.29 -21.65 3.69
CA ILE A 7 2.19 -22.14 2.86
C ILE A 7 2.01 -23.61 3.17
N GLU A 8 0.86 -23.99 3.70
CA GLU A 8 0.56 -25.40 3.96
C GLU A 8 0.36 -26.14 2.64
N THR A 9 1.19 -27.15 2.41
CA THR A 9 1.09 -28.02 1.23
C THR A 9 0.72 -29.43 1.64
N GLN A 10 -0.01 -30.12 0.77
CA GLN A 10 -0.28 -31.55 0.86
C GLN A 10 0.09 -32.22 -0.47
N GLY A 11 0.73 -33.37 -0.40
CA GLY A 11 1.12 -34.12 -1.59
C GLY A 11 2.59 -33.91 -1.99
N ALA A 12 2.88 -34.06 -3.28
CA ALA A 12 4.26 -34.11 -3.80
C ALA A 12 4.95 -32.75 -3.95
N PHE A 13 4.24 -31.63 -3.73
CA PHE A 13 4.78 -30.31 -3.97
C PHE A 13 5.12 -29.60 -2.65
N GLU A 14 6.32 -29.02 -2.60
CA GLU A 14 6.81 -28.28 -1.46
C GLU A 14 6.30 -26.82 -1.47
N PRO A 15 6.19 -26.15 -0.30
CA PRO A 15 5.87 -24.73 -0.18
C PRO A 15 6.76 -23.84 -1.06
N LYS A 16 8.02 -24.20 -1.18
CA LYS A 16 9.00 -23.51 -2.02
C LYS A 16 8.59 -23.48 -3.48
N THR A 17 8.13 -24.60 -4.04
CA THR A 17 7.68 -24.70 -5.43
C THR A 17 6.50 -23.78 -5.68
N LEU A 18 5.51 -23.75 -4.78
CA LEU A 18 4.36 -22.86 -4.90
C LEU A 18 4.78 -21.38 -4.87
N PHE A 19 5.66 -21.02 -3.95
CA PHE A 19 6.18 -19.67 -3.85
C PHE A 19 6.94 -19.24 -5.11
N GLU A 20 7.78 -20.09 -5.66
CA GLU A 20 8.53 -19.82 -6.90
C GLU A 20 7.60 -19.60 -8.10
N ILE A 21 6.51 -20.38 -8.19
CA ILE A 21 5.49 -20.20 -9.22
C ILE A 21 4.80 -18.84 -9.08
N LEU A 22 4.43 -18.45 -7.85
CA LEU A 22 3.81 -17.13 -7.60
C LEU A 22 4.73 -15.99 -7.96
N VAL A 23 6.02 -16.07 -7.59
CA VAL A 23 7.02 -15.08 -7.95
C VAL A 23 7.22 -15.03 -9.46
N LYS A 24 7.24 -16.16 -10.14
CA LYS A 24 7.34 -16.23 -11.60
C LYS A 24 6.13 -15.58 -12.26
N ALA A 25 4.92 -15.95 -11.86
CA ALA A 25 3.68 -15.36 -12.37
C ALA A 25 3.67 -13.82 -12.19
N ALA A 26 4.00 -13.35 -10.98
CA ALA A 26 4.07 -11.93 -10.68
C ALA A 26 5.15 -11.19 -11.50
N SER A 27 6.32 -11.80 -11.69
CA SER A 27 7.42 -11.18 -12.43
C SER A 27 7.17 -11.11 -13.95
N CYS A 28 6.34 -11.98 -14.47
CA CYS A 28 5.94 -12.00 -15.89
C CYS A 28 4.59 -11.31 -16.13
N GLU A 29 3.96 -10.76 -15.09
CA GLU A 29 2.59 -10.20 -15.15
C GLU A 29 1.59 -11.20 -15.75
N ASP A 30 1.77 -12.49 -15.41
CA ASP A 30 1.02 -13.60 -15.98
C ASP A 30 0.08 -14.25 -14.96
N SER A 31 -0.91 -15.00 -15.45
CA SER A 31 -1.81 -15.77 -14.60
C SER A 31 -1.13 -17.04 -14.06
N ILE A 32 -1.57 -17.51 -12.89
CA ILE A 32 -1.12 -18.80 -12.31
C ILE A 32 -1.37 -19.93 -13.31
N GLU A 33 -2.52 -19.91 -13.97
CA GLU A 33 -2.91 -20.94 -14.95
C GLU A 33 -1.94 -21.00 -16.14
N ASN A 34 -1.59 -19.85 -16.70
CA ASN A 34 -0.67 -19.80 -17.84
C ASN A 34 0.76 -20.14 -17.41
N THR A 35 1.20 -19.60 -16.25
CA THR A 35 2.51 -19.94 -15.68
C THR A 35 2.64 -21.45 -15.44
N SER A 36 1.56 -22.12 -14.95
CA SER A 36 1.58 -23.58 -14.72
C SER A 36 1.69 -24.38 -15.99
N LYS A 37 1.24 -23.87 -17.14
CA LYS A 37 1.37 -24.53 -18.44
C LYS A 37 2.75 -24.35 -19.07
N THR A 38 3.49 -23.31 -18.68
CA THR A 38 4.80 -22.98 -19.26
C THR A 38 5.98 -23.58 -18.54
N LEU A 39 5.77 -24.14 -17.36
CA LEU A 39 6.80 -24.76 -16.53
C LEU A 39 6.62 -26.29 -16.50
N ASN A 40 7.72 -27.03 -16.42
CA ASN A 40 7.70 -28.47 -16.30
C ASN A 40 7.67 -28.94 -14.85
N ASN A 41 7.02 -30.06 -14.59
CA ASN A 41 6.99 -30.72 -13.27
C ASN A 41 6.45 -29.84 -12.13
N ILE A 42 5.44 -29.02 -12.40
CA ILE A 42 4.77 -28.19 -11.42
C ILE A 42 3.28 -28.55 -11.31
N PRO A 43 2.62 -28.19 -10.19
CA PRO A 43 1.19 -28.42 -10.03
C PRO A 43 0.36 -27.63 -11.04
N SER A 44 -0.81 -28.16 -11.39
CA SER A 44 -1.80 -27.42 -12.19
C SER A 44 -2.25 -26.15 -11.49
N GLY A 45 -2.72 -25.15 -12.25
CA GLY A 45 -3.24 -23.92 -11.69
C GLY A 45 -4.33 -24.13 -10.63
N ASN A 46 -5.19 -25.14 -10.80
CA ASN A 46 -6.21 -25.50 -9.81
C ASN A 46 -5.61 -26.02 -8.50
N ASN A 47 -4.57 -26.85 -8.59
CA ASN A 47 -3.88 -27.36 -7.39
C ASN A 47 -3.17 -26.21 -6.65
N ILE A 48 -2.56 -25.28 -7.36
CA ILE A 48 -1.94 -24.10 -6.77
C ILE A 48 -3.00 -23.27 -6.01
N ARG A 49 -4.15 -22.99 -6.63
CA ARG A 49 -5.24 -22.26 -5.99
C ARG A 49 -5.76 -22.99 -4.75
N TYR A 50 -5.94 -24.30 -4.82
CA TYR A 50 -6.36 -25.11 -3.67
C TYR A 50 -5.44 -24.92 -2.46
N HIS A 51 -4.12 -24.82 -2.66
CA HIS A 51 -3.21 -24.57 -1.56
C HIS A 51 -3.23 -23.11 -1.08
N LEU A 52 -3.45 -22.15 -1.99
CA LEU A 52 -3.60 -20.73 -1.63
C LEU A 52 -4.88 -20.47 -0.86
N ASP A 53 -5.96 -21.18 -1.15
CA ASP A 53 -7.25 -21.04 -0.46
C ASP A 53 -7.19 -21.51 1.01
N LYS A 54 -6.13 -22.24 1.41
CA LYS A 54 -5.87 -22.58 2.80
C LYS A 54 -5.32 -21.41 3.62
N ILE A 55 -4.85 -20.36 2.98
CA ILE A 55 -4.38 -19.15 3.65
C ILE A 55 -5.62 -18.36 4.10
N ASN A 56 -6.04 -18.59 5.33
CA ASN A 56 -7.24 -18.00 5.92
C ASN A 56 -6.92 -16.91 6.97
N ASN A 57 -5.67 -16.78 7.39
CA ASN A 57 -5.20 -15.78 8.33
C ASN A 57 -4.37 -14.70 7.62
N PHE A 58 -5.06 -13.68 7.13
CA PHE A 58 -4.40 -12.57 6.40
C PHE A 58 -3.51 -11.70 7.29
N GLU A 59 -3.80 -11.62 8.60
CA GLU A 59 -2.95 -10.91 9.56
C GLU A 59 -1.61 -11.59 9.74
N GLU A 60 -1.63 -12.90 9.84
CA GLU A 60 -0.42 -13.70 9.94
C GLU A 60 0.39 -13.63 8.66
N LEU A 61 -0.26 -13.74 7.50
CA LEU A 61 0.39 -13.56 6.20
C LEU A 61 1.04 -12.18 6.07
N GLU A 62 0.34 -11.11 6.49
CA GLU A 62 0.89 -9.75 6.50
C GLU A 62 2.13 -9.66 7.41
N ALA A 63 2.08 -10.24 8.60
CA ALA A 63 3.20 -10.28 9.54
C ALA A 63 4.40 -11.03 8.95
N GLN A 64 4.18 -12.19 8.32
CA GLN A 64 5.21 -13.00 7.65
C GLN A 64 5.85 -12.23 6.48
N ILE A 65 5.04 -11.55 5.65
CA ILE A 65 5.54 -10.70 4.56
C ILE A 65 6.40 -9.56 5.12
N ASN A 66 5.91 -8.87 6.15
CA ASN A 66 6.66 -7.79 6.79
C ASN A 66 7.96 -8.27 7.41
N GLN A 67 8.01 -9.45 8.01
CA GLN A 67 9.23 -10.06 8.51
C GLN A 67 10.21 -10.38 7.37
N ALA A 68 9.72 -10.91 6.26
CA ALA A 68 10.51 -11.18 5.07
C ALA A 68 11.09 -9.89 4.46
N LEU A 69 10.31 -8.81 4.39
CA LEU A 69 10.78 -7.49 3.95
C LEU A 69 11.87 -6.96 4.89
N LYS A 70 11.64 -7.02 6.21
CA LYS A 70 12.57 -6.56 7.24
C LYS A 70 13.93 -7.25 7.16
N SER A 71 13.96 -8.56 6.89
CA SER A 71 15.19 -9.34 6.77
C SER A 71 16.06 -8.94 5.57
N ARG A 72 15.48 -8.29 4.56
CA ARG A 72 16.13 -7.88 3.31
C ARG A 72 16.47 -6.40 3.20
N ILE A 73 16.20 -5.63 4.27
CA ILE A 73 16.52 -4.19 4.26
C ILE A 73 18.04 -4.01 4.28
N PRO A 74 18.62 -3.31 3.28
CA PRO A 74 20.04 -3.03 3.26
C PRO A 74 20.49 -2.25 4.50
N ILE A 75 21.59 -2.67 5.11
CA ILE A 75 22.11 -2.07 6.36
C ILE A 75 22.37 -0.56 6.20
N GLY A 76 22.78 -0.12 5.02
CA GLY A 76 23.00 1.31 4.73
C GLY A 76 21.74 2.17 4.82
N LEU A 77 20.53 1.60 4.68
CA LEU A 77 19.28 2.34 4.83
C LEU A 77 18.91 2.60 6.30
N LYS A 78 19.46 1.82 7.24
CA LYS A 78 19.18 1.96 8.68
C LYS A 78 19.94 3.11 9.34
N LYS A 79 20.89 3.75 8.66
CA LYS A 79 21.80 4.76 9.25
C LYS A 79 21.49 6.21 8.90
N GLY A 80 20.36 6.52 8.26
CA GLY A 80 20.12 7.87 7.78
C GLY A 80 18.68 8.35 7.85
N CYS A 81 18.50 9.63 7.54
CA CYS A 81 17.18 10.21 7.32
C CYS A 81 16.73 9.94 5.89
N LEU A 82 15.64 9.21 5.72
CA LEU A 82 15.19 8.70 4.42
C LEU A 82 14.00 9.48 3.87
N LYS A 83 13.96 9.57 2.54
CA LYS A 83 12.75 9.93 1.79
C LYS A 83 11.92 8.67 1.63
N ILE A 84 10.73 8.69 2.16
CA ILE A 84 9.81 7.55 2.12
C ILE A 84 8.53 7.93 1.39
N ALA A 85 7.87 6.95 0.81
CA ALA A 85 6.57 7.14 0.22
C ALA A 85 5.61 6.05 0.69
N ILE A 86 4.33 6.40 0.79
CA ILE A 86 3.24 5.48 1.02
C ILE A 86 2.32 5.53 -0.20
N ASP A 87 2.00 4.35 -0.71
CA ASP A 87 1.11 4.17 -1.85
C ASP A 87 0.00 3.18 -1.51
N LEU A 88 -1.20 3.43 -2.03
CA LEU A 88 -2.38 2.59 -1.86
C LEU A 88 -2.68 1.88 -3.18
N ASN A 89 -2.57 0.56 -3.16
CA ASN A 89 -2.82 -0.29 -4.31
C ASN A 89 -4.22 -0.89 -4.22
N LEU A 90 -4.98 -0.79 -5.29
CA LEU A 90 -6.36 -1.28 -5.39
C LEU A 90 -6.42 -2.38 -6.43
N ILE A 91 -6.82 -3.58 -6.01
CA ILE A 91 -7.05 -4.73 -6.87
C ILE A 91 -8.56 -4.84 -7.11
N PRO A 92 -9.06 -4.69 -8.35
CA PRO A 92 -10.49 -4.72 -8.63
C PRO A 92 -11.14 -6.05 -8.18
N TYR A 93 -12.28 -5.94 -7.51
CA TYR A 93 -13.11 -7.08 -7.12
C TYR A 93 -14.47 -6.98 -7.81
N TYR A 94 -14.87 -8.04 -8.51
CA TYR A 94 -16.08 -8.06 -9.33
C TYR A 94 -17.16 -9.00 -8.77
N GLY A 95 -16.83 -9.79 -7.75
CA GLY A 95 -17.74 -10.76 -7.15
C GLY A 95 -18.76 -10.15 -6.19
N LYS A 96 -19.61 -11.01 -5.63
CA LYS A 96 -20.37 -10.70 -4.42
C LYS A 96 -19.58 -11.24 -3.24
N PRO A 97 -19.13 -10.36 -2.32
CA PRO A 97 -18.30 -10.80 -1.21
C PRO A 97 -19.11 -11.68 -0.25
N THR A 98 -18.48 -12.73 0.25
CA THR A 98 -19.01 -13.51 1.37
C THR A 98 -18.90 -12.70 2.67
N PRO A 99 -19.58 -13.10 3.75
CA PRO A 99 -19.44 -12.45 5.06
C PRO A 99 -17.99 -12.35 5.54
N GLU A 100 -17.17 -13.37 5.24
CA GLU A 100 -15.76 -13.46 5.62
C GLU A 100 -14.89 -12.52 4.77
N GLU A 101 -15.28 -12.26 3.51
CA GLU A 101 -14.56 -11.35 2.61
C GLU A 101 -14.91 -9.88 2.84
N LEU A 102 -16.12 -9.58 3.35
CA LEU A 102 -16.61 -8.20 3.53
C LEU A 102 -15.63 -7.28 4.28
N PRO A 103 -14.94 -7.71 5.35
CA PRO A 103 -13.97 -6.87 6.05
C PRO A 103 -12.79 -6.44 5.16
N TYR A 104 -12.48 -7.19 4.10
CA TYR A 104 -11.35 -6.95 3.21
C TYR A 104 -11.73 -6.21 1.92
N ILE A 105 -13.02 -5.93 1.70
CA ILE A 105 -13.48 -5.19 0.53
C ILE A 105 -13.49 -3.69 0.80
N TYR A 106 -12.47 -3.04 0.29
CA TYR A 106 -12.35 -1.59 0.35
C TYR A 106 -13.23 -0.92 -0.71
N ARG A 107 -14.03 0.07 -0.30
CA ARG A 107 -14.89 0.85 -1.19
C ARG A 107 -14.21 2.16 -1.59
N SER A 108 -14.14 2.42 -2.90
CA SER A 108 -13.55 3.64 -3.46
C SER A 108 -14.35 4.13 -4.66
N GLN A 109 -13.93 5.25 -5.24
CA GLN A 109 -14.49 5.72 -6.51
C GLN A 109 -14.36 4.64 -7.57
N ALA A 110 -15.32 4.59 -8.49
CA ALA A 110 -15.32 3.61 -9.58
C ALA A 110 -14.00 3.65 -10.37
N LYS A 111 -13.35 2.48 -10.49
CA LYS A 111 -12.12 2.29 -11.23
C LYS A 111 -12.16 0.88 -11.84
N SER A 112 -11.80 0.77 -13.10
CA SER A 112 -11.84 -0.54 -13.80
C SER A 112 -13.21 -1.24 -13.74
N GLY A 113 -14.32 -0.47 -13.81
CA GLY A 113 -15.68 -1.02 -13.83
C GLY A 113 -16.25 -1.48 -12.49
N THR A 114 -15.56 -1.27 -11.39
CA THR A 114 -16.03 -1.60 -10.04
C THR A 114 -15.75 -0.48 -9.03
N CYS A 115 -16.52 -0.47 -7.92
CA CYS A 115 -16.26 0.33 -6.73
C CYS A 115 -15.72 -0.50 -5.56
N SER A 116 -15.49 -1.81 -5.76
CA SER A 116 -15.07 -2.78 -4.76
C SER A 116 -13.64 -3.24 -5.07
N PHE A 117 -12.78 -3.25 -4.07
CA PHE A 117 -11.38 -3.58 -4.25
C PHE A 117 -10.85 -4.38 -3.06
N TYR A 118 -9.97 -5.34 -3.29
CA TYR A 118 -8.97 -5.66 -2.30
C TYR A 118 -7.92 -4.55 -2.31
N ALA A 119 -7.49 -4.11 -1.15
CA ALA A 119 -6.56 -3.00 -1.05
C ALA A 119 -5.40 -3.32 -0.12
N TYR A 120 -4.22 -2.85 -0.49
CA TYR A 120 -3.05 -2.86 0.38
C TYR A 120 -2.25 -1.59 0.22
N ALA A 121 -1.68 -1.13 1.32
CA ALA A 121 -0.79 0.02 1.32
C ALA A 121 0.65 -0.43 1.50
N THR A 122 1.57 0.21 0.81
CA THR A 122 3.00 -0.07 0.87
C THR A 122 3.77 1.15 1.37
N LEU A 123 4.74 0.91 2.24
CA LEU A 123 5.73 1.90 2.64
C LEU A 123 7.07 1.55 1.98
N TYR A 124 7.67 2.48 1.27
CA TYR A 124 8.93 2.25 0.60
C TYR A 124 9.88 3.45 0.65
N VAL A 125 11.18 3.16 0.60
CA VAL A 125 12.24 4.17 0.49
C VAL A 125 12.42 4.54 -0.97
N MET A 126 12.49 5.84 -1.23
CA MET A 126 12.83 6.41 -2.53
C MET A 126 14.33 6.70 -2.58
N THR A 127 15.08 5.92 -3.33
CA THR A 127 16.47 6.21 -3.71
C THR A 127 16.55 6.61 -5.18
N LYS A 128 17.71 7.12 -5.62
CA LYS A 128 17.89 7.62 -7.00
C LYS A 128 17.51 6.59 -8.07
N ASN A 129 17.78 5.30 -7.83
CA ASN A 129 17.61 4.23 -8.83
C ASN A 129 16.84 3.02 -8.33
N LYS A 130 16.39 3.00 -7.07
CA LYS A 130 15.74 1.81 -6.48
C LYS A 130 14.63 2.22 -5.54
N ARG A 131 13.58 1.41 -5.51
CA ARG A 131 12.56 1.40 -4.47
C ARG A 131 12.82 0.20 -3.57
N VAL A 132 12.81 0.42 -2.27
CA VAL A 132 12.95 -0.66 -1.28
C VAL A 132 11.70 -0.63 -0.42
N THR A 133 10.83 -1.61 -0.57
CA THR A 133 9.65 -1.76 0.27
C THR A 133 10.07 -2.16 1.68
N LEU A 134 9.59 -1.41 2.67
CA LEU A 134 9.91 -1.61 4.08
C LEU A 134 8.79 -2.33 4.82
N ALA A 135 7.56 -2.03 4.46
CA ALA A 135 6.37 -2.61 5.08
C ALA A 135 5.18 -2.60 4.12
N ILE A 136 4.24 -3.50 4.39
CA ILE A 136 2.94 -3.62 3.74
C ILE A 136 1.85 -3.66 4.82
N ARG A 137 0.67 -3.12 4.49
CA ARG A 137 -0.56 -3.22 5.29
C ARG A 137 -1.72 -3.62 4.39
N GLY A 138 -2.38 -4.73 4.68
CA GLY A 138 -3.68 -5.06 4.11
C GLY A 138 -4.74 -4.07 4.62
N VAL A 139 -5.46 -3.41 3.71
CA VAL A 139 -6.45 -2.38 4.07
C VAL A 139 -7.82 -3.02 4.21
N ARG A 140 -8.48 -2.76 5.32
CA ARG A 140 -9.82 -3.26 5.62
C ARG A 140 -10.88 -2.21 5.35
N SER A 141 -12.11 -2.64 5.19
CA SER A 141 -13.27 -1.79 4.92
C SER A 141 -13.49 -0.69 5.97
N PHE A 142 -13.08 -0.93 7.22
CA PHE A 142 -13.20 -0.01 8.36
C PHE A 142 -11.93 0.80 8.65
N ASP A 143 -10.81 0.55 7.96
CA ASP A 143 -9.57 1.28 8.18
C ASP A 143 -9.72 2.74 7.73
N THR A 144 -9.37 3.65 8.62
CA THR A 144 -9.22 5.06 8.25
C THR A 144 -7.86 5.29 7.59
N THR A 145 -7.79 6.27 6.70
CA THR A 145 -6.54 6.65 6.04
C THR A 145 -5.43 7.01 7.04
N VAL A 146 -5.80 7.64 8.17
CA VAL A 146 -4.86 7.93 9.26
C VAL A 146 -4.35 6.65 9.90
N ALA A 147 -5.23 5.68 10.20
CA ALA A 147 -4.83 4.41 10.80
C ALA A 147 -3.84 3.63 9.92
N ILE A 148 -4.08 3.60 8.59
CA ILE A 148 -3.18 2.97 7.63
C ILE A 148 -1.78 3.60 7.68
N ILE A 149 -1.71 4.94 7.63
CA ILE A 149 -0.43 5.66 7.68
C ILE A 149 0.26 5.44 9.03
N THR A 150 -0.50 5.49 10.14
CA THR A 150 0.02 5.25 11.49
C THR A 150 0.69 3.88 11.60
N TYR A 151 0.02 2.85 11.14
CA TYR A 151 0.55 1.47 11.14
C TYR A 151 1.87 1.38 10.36
N LEU A 152 1.89 1.93 9.14
CA LEU A 152 3.07 1.90 8.29
C LEU A 152 4.23 2.72 8.87
N LEU A 153 3.97 3.88 9.47
CA LEU A 153 5.01 4.68 10.10
C LEU A 153 5.55 4.03 11.37
N ALA A 154 4.72 3.34 12.16
CA ALA A 154 5.18 2.58 13.32
C ALA A 154 6.20 1.48 12.94
N SER A 155 6.10 0.93 11.71
CA SER A 155 7.10 -0.02 11.21
C SER A 155 8.50 0.59 11.09
N LEU A 156 8.62 1.90 10.88
CA LEU A 156 9.91 2.61 10.77
C LEU A 156 10.62 2.70 12.11
N ASP A 157 9.89 2.86 13.20
CA ASP A 157 10.46 2.92 14.56
C ASP A 157 11.12 1.58 14.90
N ALA A 158 10.46 0.45 14.56
CA ALA A 158 11.02 -0.89 14.71
C ALA A 158 12.27 -1.15 13.83
N LEU A 159 12.43 -0.37 12.76
CA LEU A 159 13.57 -0.43 11.85
C LEU A 159 14.64 0.62 12.16
N HIS A 160 14.43 1.48 13.16
CA HIS A 160 15.29 2.61 13.52
C HIS A 160 15.55 3.57 12.34
N VAL A 161 14.55 3.74 11.47
CA VAL A 161 14.63 4.60 10.28
C VAL A 161 14.03 5.97 10.60
N LYS A 162 14.82 7.04 10.42
CA LYS A 162 14.33 8.42 10.55
C LYS A 162 13.76 8.94 9.22
N VAL A 163 12.61 9.61 9.31
CA VAL A 163 11.93 10.17 8.13
C VAL A 163 12.50 11.56 7.85
N LYS A 164 13.14 11.75 6.69
CA LYS A 164 13.51 13.06 6.17
C LYS A 164 12.33 13.78 5.52
N LYS A 165 11.53 13.04 4.77
CA LYS A 165 10.36 13.55 4.05
C LYS A 165 9.44 12.40 3.68
N LEU A 166 8.15 12.60 3.90
CA LEU A 166 7.10 11.68 3.52
C LEU A 166 6.43 12.15 2.21
N TYR A 167 6.30 11.24 1.28
CA TYR A 167 5.56 11.43 0.03
C TYR A 167 4.29 10.59 0.08
N LEU A 168 3.16 11.22 -0.18
CA LEU A 168 1.86 10.57 -0.22
C LEU A 168 1.20 10.83 -1.58
N ASP A 169 0.39 9.87 -2.04
CA ASP A 169 -0.44 10.10 -3.22
C ASP A 169 -1.63 11.03 -2.88
N ARG A 170 -2.25 11.56 -3.93
CA ARG A 170 -3.45 12.40 -3.85
C ARG A 170 -4.61 11.74 -3.12
N GLY A 171 -4.71 10.41 -3.12
CA GLY A 171 -5.72 9.65 -2.39
C GLY A 171 -5.71 9.90 -0.87
N PHE A 172 -4.57 10.32 -0.32
CA PHE A 172 -4.42 10.65 1.09
C PHE A 172 -4.77 12.10 1.43
N PHE A 173 -5.10 12.95 0.43
CA PHE A 173 -5.35 14.37 0.64
C PHE A 173 -6.66 14.61 1.36
N SER A 174 -6.60 14.74 2.67
CA SER A 174 -7.75 14.98 3.53
C SER A 174 -7.38 15.77 4.78
N VAL A 175 -8.35 16.48 5.36
CA VAL A 175 -8.15 17.27 6.59
C VAL A 175 -7.59 16.42 7.73
N PRO A 176 -8.15 15.24 8.06
CA PRO A 176 -7.61 14.40 9.13
C PRO A 176 -6.15 14.02 8.94
N VAL A 177 -5.77 13.60 7.72
CA VAL A 177 -4.40 13.19 7.40
C VAL A 177 -3.42 14.35 7.54
N ILE A 178 -3.74 15.51 6.94
CA ILE A 178 -2.84 16.67 6.97
C ILE A 178 -2.66 17.15 8.41
N ARG A 179 -3.75 17.29 9.18
CA ARG A 179 -3.71 17.71 10.57
C ARG A 179 -2.87 16.77 11.43
N TRP A 180 -3.07 15.46 11.25
CA TRP A 180 -2.35 14.45 12.01
C TRP A 180 -0.84 14.48 11.69
N LEU A 181 -0.47 14.57 10.41
CA LEU A 181 0.94 14.68 10.01
C LEU A 181 1.61 15.97 10.46
N GLN A 182 0.88 17.10 10.50
CA GLN A 182 1.37 18.36 11.07
C GLN A 182 1.63 18.22 12.57
N ALA A 183 0.74 17.54 13.31
CA ALA A 183 0.93 17.30 14.74
C ALA A 183 2.18 16.45 15.04
N LEU A 184 2.56 15.55 14.12
CA LEU A 184 3.79 14.75 14.22
C LEU A 184 5.04 15.47 13.72
N ASN A 185 4.92 16.71 13.21
CA ASN A 185 6.02 17.47 12.62
C ASN A 185 6.77 16.71 11.51
N ILE A 186 6.08 15.84 10.77
CA ILE A 186 6.67 15.10 9.66
C ILE A 186 6.64 15.97 8.39
N PRO A 187 7.79 16.33 7.78
CA PRO A 187 7.82 17.03 6.51
C PRO A 187 7.17 16.19 5.43
N LEU A 188 6.11 16.71 4.78
CA LEU A 188 5.36 15.96 3.78
C LEU A 188 5.28 16.68 2.44
N ILE A 189 5.13 15.90 1.38
CA ILE A 189 4.74 16.37 0.04
C ILE A 189 3.59 15.48 -0.41
N MET A 190 2.49 16.11 -0.81
CA MET A 190 1.30 15.42 -1.29
C MET A 190 0.62 16.26 -2.35
N PRO A 191 0.22 15.69 -3.50
CA PRO A 191 -0.52 16.43 -4.52
C PRO A 191 -1.87 16.86 -3.99
N ALA A 192 -2.18 18.14 -4.12
CA ALA A 192 -3.47 18.69 -3.72
C ALA A 192 -4.57 18.34 -4.72
N ILE A 193 -5.76 18.05 -4.23
CA ILE A 193 -6.94 17.84 -5.08
C ILE A 193 -7.42 19.19 -5.61
N LYS A 194 -7.43 19.32 -6.93
CA LYS A 194 -7.86 20.55 -7.63
C LYS A 194 -9.37 20.71 -7.62
N THR A 195 -9.92 21.16 -6.51
CA THR A 195 -11.37 21.37 -6.33
C THR A 195 -11.77 22.82 -6.45
N GLY A 196 -13.07 23.05 -6.73
CA GLY A 196 -13.73 24.35 -6.75
C GLY A 196 -13.40 25.21 -7.98
N LYS A 197 -14.39 25.92 -8.49
CA LYS A 197 -14.19 26.88 -9.61
C LYS A 197 -13.77 28.25 -9.11
N LYS A 198 -14.37 28.73 -8.00
CA LYS A 198 -14.18 30.11 -7.46
C LYS A 198 -13.49 30.14 -6.09
N VAL A 199 -13.64 29.12 -5.25
CA VAL A 199 -13.25 29.14 -3.83
C VAL A 199 -12.26 28.03 -3.46
N GLY A 200 -12.04 27.04 -4.31
CA GLY A 200 -11.13 25.91 -4.04
C GLY A 200 -9.69 26.17 -4.49
N ILE A 201 -8.86 25.14 -4.43
CA ILE A 201 -7.44 25.20 -4.82
C ILE A 201 -7.24 25.69 -6.26
N LYS A 202 -8.23 25.50 -7.15
CA LYS A 202 -8.17 26.01 -8.53
C LYS A 202 -8.00 27.52 -8.64
N GLN A 203 -8.45 28.31 -7.65
CA GLN A 203 -8.25 29.76 -7.67
C GLN A 203 -6.76 30.17 -7.66
N PHE A 204 -5.90 29.33 -7.09
CA PHE A 204 -4.46 29.57 -7.02
C PHE A 204 -3.71 29.10 -8.26
N MET A 205 -4.38 28.43 -9.20
CA MET A 205 -3.74 27.91 -10.42
C MET A 205 -3.88 28.90 -11.58
N LYS A 206 -3.58 30.17 -11.34
CA LYS A 206 -3.63 31.22 -12.35
C LYS A 206 -2.20 31.56 -12.80
N GLY A 207 -2.05 31.70 -14.14
CA GLY A 207 -0.77 32.06 -14.72
C GLY A 207 0.20 30.90 -14.92
N ARG A 208 1.41 31.21 -15.34
CA ARG A 208 2.46 30.23 -15.68
C ARG A 208 3.58 30.14 -14.65
N LYS A 209 3.63 31.02 -13.67
CA LYS A 209 4.69 31.07 -12.65
C LYS A 209 4.30 30.24 -11.43
N SER A 210 5.23 29.45 -10.93
CA SER A 210 5.09 28.79 -9.64
C SER A 210 5.26 29.78 -8.51
N TYR A 211 4.44 29.68 -7.47
CA TYR A 211 4.53 30.50 -6.27
C TYR A 211 4.11 29.67 -5.04
N LYS A 212 4.45 30.16 -3.87
CA LYS A 212 4.04 29.56 -2.60
C LYS A 212 2.91 30.37 -1.99
N THR A 213 1.91 29.70 -1.47
CA THR A 213 0.80 30.34 -0.76
C THR A 213 0.30 29.40 0.35
N THR A 214 -0.53 29.92 1.23
CA THR A 214 -1.23 29.13 2.24
C THR A 214 -2.68 28.88 1.81
N TYR A 215 -3.19 27.73 2.16
CA TYR A 215 -4.59 27.37 1.92
C TYR A 215 -5.19 26.72 3.15
N THR A 216 -6.40 27.17 3.52
CA THR A 216 -7.20 26.54 4.57
C THR A 216 -8.27 25.67 3.93
N MET A 217 -8.16 24.35 4.15
CA MET A 217 -9.16 23.38 3.75
C MET A 217 -10.11 23.11 4.90
N THR A 218 -11.41 23.30 4.66
CA THR A 218 -12.47 23.11 5.64
C THR A 218 -13.39 21.98 5.21
N ARG A 219 -13.67 21.04 6.11
CA ARG A 219 -14.66 19.98 5.91
C ARG A 219 -15.96 20.28 6.66
N SER A 220 -15.87 20.91 7.84
CA SER A 220 -16.99 21.41 8.67
C SER A 220 -16.49 22.55 9.53
N LYS A 221 -17.39 23.28 10.24
CA LYS A 221 -17.00 24.45 11.06
C LYS A 221 -15.78 24.20 11.95
N ASP A 222 -15.69 23.03 12.58
CA ASP A 222 -14.62 22.69 13.53
C ASP A 222 -13.53 21.78 12.94
N ASN A 223 -13.59 21.51 11.64
CA ASN A 223 -12.70 20.57 10.97
C ASN A 223 -12.02 21.21 9.77
N SER A 224 -11.03 22.06 10.05
CA SER A 224 -10.22 22.76 9.06
C SER A 224 -8.73 22.54 9.31
N VAL A 225 -7.92 22.68 8.27
CA VAL A 225 -6.46 22.62 8.35
C VAL A 225 -5.85 23.61 7.37
N THR A 226 -4.83 24.35 7.84
CA THR A 226 -4.07 25.29 7.01
C THR A 226 -2.70 24.68 6.66
N PHE A 227 -2.31 24.77 5.41
CA PHE A 227 -1.05 24.23 4.91
C PHE A 227 -0.50 25.06 3.75
N ASN A 228 0.78 24.89 3.45
CA ASN A 228 1.44 25.51 2.31
C ASN A 228 1.15 24.76 1.01
N LEU A 229 0.82 25.51 -0.03
CA LEU A 229 0.62 25.08 -1.41
C LEU A 229 1.82 25.50 -2.28
#